data_1327e935185660c646aa66940a6c76ef
#
_entry.id   1327e935185660c646aa66940a6c76ef
#
_cell.length_a   1.000
_cell.length_b   1.000
_cell.length_c   1.000
_cell.angle_alpha   90.00
_cell.angle_beta   90.00
_cell.angle_gamma   90.00
#
_symmetry.space_group_name_H-M   'P 1'
#
loop_
_entity.id
_entity.type
_entity.pdbx_description
1 polymer ?
#
loop_
_entity_poly.entity_id
_entity_poly.type
_entity_poly.pdbx_seq_one_letter_code
_entity_poly.pdbx_strand_id
1 'polypeptide(L)'
;MKRIILNLAVPICLASATSLYAQETKQDFPQEMPDERPARPMSAAVERMYSDYLHPRPEHNELYSQFKYTKIEGFDYNGHDGTIARRDPSKVIFHEGKYYVWYTYRNTPTPPQGPEKATETIPARDWDLSEIWYATSEDGFTWEEQGVAIPRPARPNPGWRSVSTADILEWKGKYYLYYQAFQTFPSSRGDDCPVAVSVADSPDGPWTPVNQVVIPNGAPVEWDGFSIHDPYPLVYRDKIYLYYKSDFARQRNWVRMQGLAIADDPLGPFEKHPLNPIINSGHETTLFPFMHGIAALVIKDGNEHFTIQYAEDGVNFEIAAITELMPTAGAPYVPDAFTNTSYGKGVTWGICHNIKVKGHSLLMRFDCDLSLEIDDPGMKVHKYTYLPEFYYQHGLSKAQRERIEAENQRLKND
;
A
#
# COMPACT_ATOMS: atom_id res chain seq x y z
N MET A 1 -33.73 -86.07 16.55
CA MET A 1 -32.34 -85.59 16.64
C MET A 1 -32.23 -84.43 15.66
N LYS A 2 -32.33 -83.23 16.13
CA LYS A 2 -32.14 -81.98 15.36
C LYS A 2 -30.72 -81.50 15.55
N ARG A 3 -29.99 -81.40 14.45
CA ARG A 3 -28.62 -80.77 14.45
C ARG A 3 -28.82 -79.27 14.32
N ILE A 4 -28.26 -78.56 15.29
CA ILE A 4 -28.13 -77.11 15.28
C ILE A 4 -26.80 -76.78 14.60
N ILE A 5 -26.85 -76.03 13.48
CA ILE A 5 -25.68 -75.48 12.80
C ILE A 5 -25.47 -74.07 13.36
N LEU A 6 -24.37 -73.88 14.04
CA LEU A 6 -23.96 -72.59 14.57
C LEU A 6 -23.17 -71.82 13.48
N ASN A 7 -23.76 -70.79 12.91
CA ASN A 7 -23.06 -69.86 12.01
C ASN A 7 -22.31 -68.83 12.84
N LEU A 8 -20.97 -68.92 12.86
CA LEU A 8 -20.12 -67.86 13.33
C LEU A 8 -19.93 -66.83 12.22
N ALA A 9 -20.54 -65.66 12.38
CA ALA A 9 -20.24 -64.48 11.57
C ALA A 9 -19.05 -63.76 12.17
N VAL A 10 -17.93 -63.68 11.44
CA VAL A 10 -16.75 -62.87 11.76
C VAL A 10 -17.01 -61.46 11.22
N PRO A 11 -16.98 -60.42 12.03
CA PRO A 11 -17.06 -59.07 11.51
C PRO A 11 -15.71 -58.66 10.89
N ILE A 12 -15.71 -58.44 9.58
CA ILE A 12 -14.61 -57.78 8.89
C ILE A 12 -14.67 -56.28 9.23
N CYS A 13 -13.81 -55.82 10.12
CA CYS A 13 -13.54 -54.42 10.31
C CYS A 13 -12.75 -53.88 9.10
N LEU A 14 -13.45 -53.23 8.19
CA LEU A 14 -12.81 -52.34 7.21
C LEU A 14 -12.31 -51.11 7.97
N ALA A 15 -11.04 -51.10 8.28
CA ALA A 15 -10.33 -49.87 8.68
C ALA A 15 -10.20 -49.00 7.43
N SER A 16 -11.13 -48.03 7.27
CA SER A 16 -10.96 -46.94 6.34
C SER A 16 -9.76 -46.09 6.82
N ALA A 17 -8.61 -46.29 6.21
CA ALA A 17 -7.49 -45.37 6.31
C ALA A 17 -7.92 -44.04 5.63
N THR A 18 -8.49 -43.12 6.40
CA THR A 18 -8.57 -41.72 6.03
C THR A 18 -7.14 -41.21 6.01
N SER A 19 -6.55 -41.14 4.83
CA SER A 19 -5.36 -40.38 4.55
C SER A 19 -5.68 -38.91 4.90
N LEU A 20 -5.28 -38.50 6.09
CA LEU A 20 -5.12 -37.11 6.43
C LEU A 20 -3.96 -36.60 5.56
N TYR A 21 -4.28 -36.16 4.36
CA TYR A 21 -3.44 -35.16 3.72
C TYR A 21 -3.50 -33.95 4.65
N ALA A 22 -2.48 -33.78 5.46
CA ALA A 22 -2.17 -32.51 6.03
C ALA A 22 -2.02 -31.59 4.83
N GLN A 23 -3.00 -30.74 4.62
CA GLN A 23 -2.85 -29.56 3.80
C GLN A 23 -1.71 -28.81 4.47
N GLU A 24 -0.51 -28.89 3.90
CA GLU A 24 0.56 -27.98 4.27
C GLU A 24 -0.06 -26.59 4.14
N THR A 25 -0.41 -26.01 5.26
CA THR A 25 -0.78 -24.60 5.33
C THR A 25 0.43 -23.90 4.76
N LYS A 26 0.27 -23.34 3.57
CA LYS A 26 1.29 -22.54 2.89
C LYS A 26 1.63 -21.43 3.88
N GLN A 27 2.71 -21.61 4.62
CA GLN A 27 3.17 -20.63 5.57
C GLN A 27 3.64 -19.43 4.75
N ASP A 28 3.05 -18.29 4.98
CA ASP A 28 3.46 -17.05 4.35
C ASP A 28 4.88 -16.66 4.81
N PHE A 29 5.41 -15.55 4.32
CA PHE A 29 6.75 -15.13 4.70
C PHE A 29 6.78 -14.80 6.21
N PRO A 30 7.87 -15.16 6.94
CA PRO A 30 7.90 -14.99 8.39
C PRO A 30 7.95 -13.52 8.79
N GLN A 31 7.51 -13.24 10.01
CA GLN A 31 7.54 -11.90 10.60
C GLN A 31 8.96 -11.39 10.85
N GLU A 32 9.91 -12.30 11.15
CA GLU A 32 11.32 -11.97 11.30
C GLU A 32 12.09 -12.36 10.04
N MET A 33 12.86 -11.41 9.54
CA MET A 33 13.70 -11.64 8.38
C MET A 33 14.78 -12.67 8.73
N PRO A 34 14.82 -13.83 8.03
CA PRO A 34 15.88 -14.79 8.21
C PRO A 34 17.25 -14.23 7.87
N ASP A 35 18.29 -14.58 8.65
CA ASP A 35 19.67 -14.19 8.35
C ASP A 35 20.20 -14.87 7.07
N GLU A 36 19.73 -16.08 6.79
CA GLU A 36 20.10 -16.83 5.59
C GLU A 36 18.92 -16.85 4.61
N ARG A 37 19.25 -16.86 3.31
CA ARG A 37 18.27 -16.94 2.25
C ARG A 37 17.37 -18.17 2.39
N PRO A 38 16.04 -18.02 2.53
CA PRO A 38 15.13 -19.15 2.62
C PRO A 38 15.12 -20.01 1.35
N ALA A 39 14.92 -21.32 1.52
CA ALA A 39 14.82 -22.29 0.43
C ALA A 39 13.40 -22.33 -0.18
N ARG A 40 12.75 -21.19 -0.34
CA ARG A 40 11.41 -21.05 -0.97
C ARG A 40 11.47 -20.05 -2.13
N PRO A 41 10.50 -20.09 -3.07
CA PRO A 41 10.37 -19.01 -4.04
C PRO A 41 10.12 -17.68 -3.35
N MET A 42 10.79 -16.64 -3.80
CA MET A 42 10.68 -15.27 -3.29
C MET A 42 10.48 -14.30 -4.46
N SER A 43 9.91 -13.13 -4.17
CA SER A 43 9.87 -12.05 -5.13
C SER A 43 11.25 -11.50 -5.44
N ALA A 44 11.41 -10.82 -6.57
CA ALA A 44 12.65 -10.15 -6.94
C ALA A 44 13.13 -9.18 -5.85
N ALA A 45 12.22 -8.49 -5.18
CA ALA A 45 12.53 -7.57 -4.09
C ALA A 45 13.15 -8.30 -2.87
N VAL A 46 12.63 -9.45 -2.49
CA VAL A 46 13.18 -10.24 -1.37
C VAL A 46 14.47 -10.94 -1.79
N GLU A 47 14.58 -11.42 -3.02
CA GLU A 47 15.84 -12.00 -3.54
C GLU A 47 17.00 -11.00 -3.47
N ARG A 48 16.74 -9.70 -3.79
CA ARG A 48 17.76 -8.65 -3.68
C ARG A 48 18.31 -8.47 -2.27
N MET A 49 17.54 -8.79 -1.24
CA MET A 49 18.00 -8.70 0.14
C MET A 49 19.11 -9.70 0.48
N TYR A 50 19.18 -10.79 -0.28
CA TYR A 50 20.16 -11.89 -0.08
C TYR A 50 21.23 -11.97 -1.17
N SER A 51 21.24 -11.02 -2.11
CA SER A 51 22.18 -11.01 -3.22
C SER A 51 23.08 -9.77 -3.24
N ASP A 52 24.16 -9.83 -3.96
CA ASP A 52 24.99 -8.69 -4.34
C ASP A 52 24.29 -7.90 -5.45
N TYR A 53 23.31 -7.09 -5.06
CA TYR A 53 22.57 -6.29 -6.01
C TYR A 53 23.20 -4.90 -6.15
N LEU A 54 23.52 -4.54 -7.41
CA LEU A 54 23.94 -3.19 -7.77
C LEU A 54 22.72 -2.43 -8.26
N HIS A 55 22.34 -1.37 -7.58
CA HIS A 55 21.24 -0.50 -8.00
C HIS A 55 21.60 0.22 -9.30
N PRO A 56 20.60 0.45 -10.17
CA PRO A 56 20.82 1.13 -11.44
C PRO A 56 21.16 2.59 -11.24
N ARG A 57 21.86 3.16 -12.20
CA ARG A 57 21.97 4.61 -12.33
C ARG A 57 20.76 5.13 -13.09
N PRO A 58 20.19 6.27 -12.68
CA PRO A 58 18.96 6.79 -13.29
C PRO A 58 19.16 7.45 -14.65
N GLU A 59 20.36 7.44 -15.20
CA GLU A 59 20.70 8.07 -16.47
C GLU A 59 19.92 7.42 -17.63
N HIS A 60 19.19 8.23 -18.39
CA HIS A 60 18.43 7.83 -19.57
C HIS A 60 17.30 6.82 -19.31
N ASN A 61 16.64 6.91 -18.16
CA ASN A 61 15.53 6.05 -17.82
C ASN A 61 14.20 6.81 -17.92
N GLU A 62 13.24 6.29 -18.67
CA GLU A 62 11.90 6.86 -18.81
C GLU A 62 11.18 6.93 -17.45
N LEU A 63 11.50 6.00 -16.55
CA LEU A 63 10.97 5.99 -15.19
C LEU A 63 11.75 6.88 -14.20
N TYR A 64 12.63 7.75 -14.67
CA TYR A 64 13.20 8.80 -13.85
C TYR A 64 12.41 10.09 -14.01
N SER A 65 12.09 10.76 -12.92
CA SER A 65 11.56 12.12 -12.92
C SER A 65 11.94 12.86 -11.63
N GLN A 66 12.16 14.16 -11.74
CA GLN A 66 12.05 15.06 -10.60
C GLN A 66 10.58 15.34 -10.31
N PHE A 67 10.31 15.92 -9.15
CA PHE A 67 8.97 16.31 -8.72
C PHE A 67 8.92 17.80 -8.42
N LYS A 68 7.88 18.47 -8.92
CA LYS A 68 7.57 19.88 -8.60
C LYS A 68 6.32 19.90 -7.73
N TYR A 69 6.26 20.81 -6.76
CA TYR A 69 5.15 20.88 -5.83
C TYR A 69 4.46 22.23 -5.91
N THR A 70 3.13 22.20 -5.95
CA THR A 70 2.29 23.39 -6.01
C THR A 70 1.23 23.32 -4.90
N LYS A 71 1.03 24.43 -4.21
CA LYS A 71 -0.08 24.57 -3.26
C LYS A 71 -1.40 24.49 -4.02
N ILE A 72 -2.36 23.75 -3.47
CA ILE A 72 -3.73 23.70 -3.98
C ILE A 72 -4.64 24.57 -3.12
N GLU A 73 -5.72 25.04 -3.71
CA GLU A 73 -6.69 25.91 -3.07
C GLU A 73 -7.98 25.14 -2.74
N GLY A 74 -8.81 25.69 -1.86
CA GLY A 74 -10.13 25.15 -1.52
C GLY A 74 -10.21 24.38 -0.19
N PHE A 75 -9.09 24.21 0.52
CA PHE A 75 -9.06 23.50 1.80
C PHE A 75 -8.77 24.44 2.96
N ASP A 76 -9.63 24.41 3.97
CA ASP A 76 -9.40 25.10 5.24
C ASP A 76 -8.76 24.18 6.28
N TYR A 77 -7.68 24.64 6.90
CA TYR A 77 -6.92 23.91 7.92
C TYR A 77 -6.99 24.59 9.31
N ASN A 78 -7.98 25.46 9.54
CA ASN A 78 -8.14 26.16 10.80
C ASN A 78 -6.84 26.82 11.29
N GLY A 79 -6.19 27.57 10.44
CA GLY A 79 -4.92 28.23 10.76
C GLY A 79 -3.76 27.27 11.07
N HIS A 80 -3.87 26.01 10.67
CA HIS A 80 -2.90 24.94 10.94
C HIS A 80 -2.64 24.73 12.43
N ASP A 81 -3.69 24.72 13.25
CA ASP A 81 -3.60 24.47 14.69
C ASP A 81 -3.55 22.97 15.05
N GLY A 82 -3.72 22.09 14.05
CA GLY A 82 -3.67 20.65 14.20
C GLY A 82 -5.00 20.01 14.56
N THR A 83 -6.08 20.77 14.69
CA THR A 83 -7.44 20.22 14.89
C THR A 83 -7.99 19.59 13.62
N ILE A 84 -7.59 20.11 12.45
CA ILE A 84 -7.95 19.59 11.13
C ILE A 84 -6.70 19.00 10.45
N ALA A 85 -6.83 17.78 9.93
CA ALA A 85 -5.83 17.14 9.10
C ALA A 85 -6.47 16.55 7.83
N ARG A 86 -5.77 16.67 6.70
CA ARG A 86 -6.07 15.96 5.44
C ARG A 86 -4.81 15.29 4.96
N ARG A 87 -4.91 13.99 4.71
CA ARG A 87 -3.76 13.16 4.35
C ARG A 87 -4.17 11.94 3.55
N ASP A 88 -3.19 11.22 3.06
CA ASP A 88 -3.34 9.93 2.38
C ASP A 88 -4.43 9.99 1.31
N PRO A 89 -4.27 10.85 0.27
CA PRO A 89 -5.22 10.93 -0.81
C PRO A 89 -5.24 9.63 -1.62
N SER A 90 -6.40 9.28 -2.17
CA SER A 90 -6.56 8.22 -3.17
C SER A 90 -5.94 8.65 -4.50
N LYS A 91 -5.72 7.71 -5.43
CA LYS A 91 -5.48 8.12 -6.82
C LYS A 91 -6.60 9.05 -7.31
N VAL A 92 -6.22 10.01 -8.14
CA VAL A 92 -7.17 10.93 -8.78
C VAL A 92 -7.82 10.23 -9.96
N ILE A 93 -9.14 10.30 -10.06
CA ILE A 93 -9.88 9.88 -11.24
C ILE A 93 -10.53 11.06 -11.94
N PHE A 94 -10.88 10.89 -13.22
CA PHE A 94 -11.63 11.89 -13.99
C PHE A 94 -12.98 11.29 -14.41
N HIS A 95 -14.06 11.95 -14.01
CA HIS A 95 -15.41 11.53 -14.32
C HIS A 95 -16.29 12.73 -14.64
N GLU A 96 -17.02 12.69 -15.77
CA GLU A 96 -17.96 13.72 -16.22
C GLU A 96 -17.42 15.16 -16.15
N GLY A 97 -16.17 15.36 -16.59
CA GLY A 97 -15.56 16.69 -16.68
C GLY A 97 -14.90 17.18 -15.40
N LYS A 98 -14.85 16.38 -14.34
CA LYS A 98 -14.22 16.72 -13.06
C LYS A 98 -13.24 15.66 -12.61
N TYR A 99 -12.20 16.11 -11.92
CA TYR A 99 -11.32 15.27 -11.15
C TYR A 99 -11.92 15.02 -9.77
N TYR A 100 -11.73 13.82 -9.24
CA TYR A 100 -12.16 13.38 -7.91
C TYR A 100 -10.96 12.86 -7.13
N VAL A 101 -10.90 13.18 -5.83
CA VAL A 101 -9.93 12.63 -4.87
C VAL A 101 -10.61 12.36 -3.54
N TRP A 102 -10.36 11.21 -2.95
CA TRP A 102 -10.77 10.87 -1.59
C TRP A 102 -9.55 10.94 -0.68
N TYR A 103 -9.74 11.32 0.58
CA TYR A 103 -8.64 11.47 1.53
C TYR A 103 -9.10 11.23 2.96
N THR A 104 -8.14 10.88 3.78
CA THR A 104 -8.32 10.81 5.23
C THR A 104 -8.54 12.22 5.78
N TYR A 105 -9.69 12.44 6.42
CA TYR A 105 -10.06 13.69 7.04
C TYR A 105 -10.28 13.51 8.54
N ARG A 106 -9.57 14.28 9.35
CA ARG A 106 -9.83 14.38 10.78
C ARG A 106 -10.18 15.82 11.15
N ASN A 107 -11.24 15.96 11.95
CA ASN A 107 -11.61 17.21 12.59
C ASN A 107 -11.97 16.91 14.03
N THR A 108 -11.10 17.29 14.97
CA THR A 108 -11.24 17.00 16.40
C THR A 108 -10.98 18.26 17.22
N PRO A 109 -11.65 18.44 18.38
CA PRO A 109 -11.48 19.64 19.22
C PRO A 109 -10.04 19.88 19.68
N THR A 110 -9.21 18.84 19.69
CA THR A 110 -7.80 18.91 20.06
C THR A 110 -6.94 18.22 19.01
N PRO A 111 -5.72 18.68 18.77
CA PRO A 111 -4.76 17.97 17.94
C PRO A 111 -4.35 16.62 18.57
N PRO A 112 -3.70 15.71 17.84
CA PRO A 112 -3.22 14.43 18.36
C PRO A 112 -2.36 14.59 19.61
N GLN A 113 -2.65 13.76 20.63
CA GLN A 113 -1.96 13.80 21.92
C GLN A 113 -1.04 12.60 22.19
N GLY A 114 -0.94 11.68 21.22
CA GLY A 114 -0.21 10.42 21.36
C GLY A 114 -1.07 9.28 21.92
N PRO A 115 -0.62 8.01 21.72
CA PRO A 115 -1.40 6.82 22.11
C PRO A 115 -1.80 6.78 23.57
N GLU A 116 -0.91 7.22 24.47
CA GLU A 116 -1.14 7.17 25.93
C GLU A 116 -2.27 8.10 26.41
N LYS A 117 -2.59 9.13 25.61
CA LYS A 117 -3.63 10.12 25.94
C LYS A 117 -4.86 9.98 25.04
N ALA A 118 -4.90 9.00 24.16
CA ALA A 118 -6.01 8.78 23.27
C ALA A 118 -7.28 8.37 24.05
N THR A 119 -8.41 8.96 23.66
CA THR A 119 -9.73 8.67 24.22
C THR A 119 -10.75 8.54 23.09
N GLU A 120 -12.02 8.43 23.39
CA GLU A 120 -13.10 8.43 22.38
C GLU A 120 -13.14 9.75 21.56
N THR A 121 -12.58 10.85 22.08
CA THR A 121 -12.61 12.18 21.45
C THR A 121 -11.24 12.82 21.27
N ILE A 122 -10.17 12.25 21.86
CA ILE A 122 -8.80 12.72 21.72
C ILE A 122 -8.05 11.76 20.80
N PRO A 123 -7.57 12.22 19.64
CA PRO A 123 -6.85 11.37 18.70
C PRO A 123 -5.42 11.08 19.18
N ALA A 124 -4.93 9.88 18.89
CA ALA A 124 -3.54 9.49 19.09
C ALA A 124 -2.62 10.04 18.00
N ARG A 125 -3.09 10.03 16.76
CA ARG A 125 -2.34 10.33 15.53
C ARG A 125 -3.21 11.17 14.57
N ASP A 126 -2.62 11.67 13.48
CA ASP A 126 -3.35 12.45 12.47
C ASP A 126 -4.44 11.67 11.74
N TRP A 127 -4.29 10.35 11.62
CA TRP A 127 -5.26 9.46 11.00
C TRP A 127 -6.23 8.78 11.98
N ASP A 128 -6.12 9.09 13.27
CA ASP A 128 -7.03 8.56 14.29
C ASP A 128 -8.28 9.44 14.42
N LEU A 129 -9.44 8.83 14.66
CA LEU A 129 -10.76 9.47 14.68
C LEU A 129 -11.14 10.12 13.33
N SER A 130 -10.58 9.61 12.24
CA SER A 130 -10.79 10.13 10.90
C SER A 130 -11.97 9.46 10.19
N GLU A 131 -12.43 10.15 9.16
CA GLU A 131 -13.41 9.71 8.17
C GLU A 131 -12.79 9.85 6.78
N ILE A 132 -13.39 9.23 5.76
CA ILE A 132 -13.01 9.50 4.36
C ILE A 132 -13.91 10.60 3.82
N TRP A 133 -13.29 11.68 3.40
CA TRP A 133 -13.92 12.79 2.69
C TRP A 133 -13.50 12.77 1.23
N TYR A 134 -14.19 13.56 0.40
CA TYR A 134 -13.78 13.74 -0.99
C TYR A 134 -13.94 15.19 -1.44
N ALA A 135 -13.19 15.51 -2.49
CA ALA A 135 -13.25 16.79 -3.17
C ALA A 135 -13.22 16.59 -4.69
N THR A 136 -13.76 17.58 -5.40
CA THR A 136 -13.76 17.63 -6.86
C THR A 136 -13.03 18.87 -7.37
N SER A 137 -12.53 18.82 -8.61
CA SER A 137 -11.82 19.92 -9.26
C SER A 137 -11.99 19.87 -10.77
N GLU A 138 -12.09 21.02 -11.43
CA GLU A 138 -12.09 21.10 -12.90
C GLU A 138 -10.67 21.23 -13.48
N ASP A 139 -9.71 21.69 -12.67
CA ASP A 139 -8.35 22.06 -13.11
C ASP A 139 -7.23 21.31 -12.40
N GLY A 140 -7.54 20.56 -11.33
CA GLY A 140 -6.58 19.88 -10.48
C GLY A 140 -5.77 20.80 -9.55
N PHE A 141 -6.11 22.09 -9.47
CA PHE A 141 -5.48 23.08 -8.60
C PHE A 141 -6.45 23.68 -7.57
N THR A 142 -7.67 23.96 -7.99
CA THR A 142 -8.74 24.47 -7.14
C THR A 142 -9.74 23.36 -6.86
N TRP A 143 -9.88 22.99 -5.59
CA TRP A 143 -10.70 21.87 -5.15
C TRP A 143 -11.90 22.36 -4.35
N GLU A 144 -13.02 21.71 -4.52
CA GLU A 144 -14.26 21.93 -3.77
C GLU A 144 -14.54 20.69 -2.92
N GLU A 145 -14.54 20.85 -1.57
CA GLU A 145 -14.89 19.78 -0.67
C GLU A 145 -16.38 19.44 -0.75
N GLN A 146 -16.69 18.20 -1.03
CA GLN A 146 -18.05 17.70 -1.16
C GLN A 146 -18.60 17.13 0.16
N GLY A 147 -17.70 16.76 1.07
CA GLY A 147 -18.06 16.24 2.39
C GLY A 147 -17.65 14.78 2.62
N VAL A 148 -18.33 14.13 3.55
CA VAL A 148 -18.02 12.77 3.96
C VAL A 148 -18.49 11.75 2.92
N ALA A 149 -17.54 10.91 2.47
CA ALA A 149 -17.84 9.72 1.66
C ALA A 149 -18.06 8.49 2.57
N ILE A 150 -17.14 8.21 3.48
CA ILE A 150 -17.23 7.07 4.40
C ILE A 150 -17.12 7.58 5.83
N PRO A 151 -18.21 7.62 6.60
CA PRO A 151 -18.19 7.92 8.02
C PRO A 151 -17.64 6.73 8.82
N ARG A 152 -17.18 6.98 10.03
CA ARG A 152 -16.87 5.91 10.98
C ARG A 152 -18.15 5.15 11.34
N PRO A 153 -18.20 3.82 11.14
CA PRO A 153 -19.38 3.04 11.49
C PRO A 153 -19.52 2.89 13.02
N ALA A 154 -20.70 2.47 13.46
CA ALA A 154 -20.90 2.09 14.86
C ALA A 154 -20.19 0.77 15.18
N ARG A 155 -19.76 0.60 16.45
CA ARG A 155 -19.26 -0.70 16.96
C ARG A 155 -20.33 -1.78 16.77
N PRO A 156 -19.93 -3.03 16.44
CA PRO A 156 -18.56 -3.55 16.33
C PRO A 156 -18.00 -3.54 14.90
N ASN A 157 -18.60 -2.82 13.97
CA ASN A 157 -18.22 -2.85 12.56
C ASN A 157 -16.75 -2.41 12.34
N PRO A 158 -16.04 -2.99 11.35
CA PRO A 158 -14.69 -2.57 11.00
C PRO A 158 -14.63 -1.06 10.72
N GLY A 159 -13.63 -0.38 11.29
CA GLY A 159 -13.48 1.07 11.12
C GLY A 159 -14.17 1.93 12.20
N TRP A 160 -14.78 1.34 13.21
CA TRP A 160 -15.48 2.11 14.25
C TRP A 160 -14.57 3.14 14.95
N ARG A 161 -13.28 2.86 15.07
CA ARG A 161 -12.32 3.81 15.64
C ARG A 161 -11.88 4.85 14.64
N SER A 162 -11.54 4.41 13.43
CA SER A 162 -11.10 5.29 12.35
C SER A 162 -11.24 4.59 11.01
N VAL A 163 -11.60 5.32 9.98
CA VAL A 163 -11.43 4.92 8.58
C VAL A 163 -10.45 5.89 7.93
N SER A 164 -9.44 5.35 7.25
CA SER A 164 -8.36 6.18 6.69
C SER A 164 -7.75 5.56 5.44
N THR A 165 -6.92 6.30 4.75
CA THR A 165 -6.12 5.87 3.61
C THR A 165 -6.94 5.04 2.62
N ALA A 166 -7.94 5.69 2.04
CA ALA A 166 -8.78 5.05 1.04
C ALA A 166 -8.13 5.10 -0.34
N ASP A 167 -8.41 4.11 -1.16
CA ASP A 167 -8.16 4.20 -2.59
C ASP A 167 -9.33 3.65 -3.40
N ILE A 168 -9.48 4.18 -4.62
CA ILE A 168 -10.64 3.97 -5.49
C ILE A 168 -10.36 2.88 -6.53
N LEU A 169 -11.37 2.06 -6.80
CA LEU A 169 -11.48 1.17 -7.95
C LEU A 169 -12.77 1.48 -8.70
N GLU A 170 -12.69 1.61 -10.02
CA GLU A 170 -13.83 1.50 -10.90
C GLU A 170 -13.86 0.09 -11.53
N TRP A 171 -14.98 -0.60 -11.39
CA TRP A 171 -15.14 -1.94 -11.94
C TRP A 171 -16.57 -2.17 -12.44
N LYS A 172 -16.70 -2.41 -13.75
CA LYS A 172 -17.97 -2.71 -14.41
C LYS A 172 -19.08 -1.67 -14.13
N GLY A 173 -18.68 -0.38 -14.12
CA GLY A 173 -19.60 0.74 -13.93
C GLY A 173 -20.02 0.99 -12.48
N LYS A 174 -19.34 0.38 -11.52
CA LYS A 174 -19.45 0.68 -10.09
C LYS A 174 -18.14 1.15 -9.50
N TYR A 175 -18.22 1.84 -8.38
CA TYR A 175 -17.09 2.39 -7.66
C TYR A 175 -16.93 1.71 -6.31
N TYR A 176 -15.68 1.41 -5.94
CA TYR A 176 -15.32 0.72 -4.71
C TYR A 176 -14.22 1.51 -4.01
N LEU A 177 -14.46 1.94 -2.79
CA LEU A 177 -13.42 2.53 -1.93
C LEU A 177 -12.94 1.46 -0.97
N TYR A 178 -11.67 1.07 -1.10
CA TYR A 178 -10.98 0.25 -0.11
C TYR A 178 -10.30 1.17 0.88
N TYR A 179 -10.34 0.83 2.16
CA TYR A 179 -9.79 1.68 3.22
C TYR A 179 -9.31 0.87 4.40
N GLN A 180 -8.42 1.46 5.18
CA GLN A 180 -8.01 0.97 6.47
C GLN A 180 -9.17 1.11 7.47
N ALA A 181 -9.50 0.02 8.14
CA ALA A 181 -10.63 -0.06 9.06
C ALA A 181 -10.16 -0.35 10.48
N PHE A 182 -9.75 0.70 11.22
CA PHE A 182 -9.22 0.55 12.56
C PHE A 182 -10.31 0.09 13.55
N GLN A 183 -10.01 -0.99 14.28
CA GLN A 183 -10.92 -1.61 15.24
C GLN A 183 -10.49 -1.42 16.69
N THR A 184 -9.29 -0.84 16.90
CA THR A 184 -8.74 -0.59 18.23
C THR A 184 -8.20 0.84 18.34
N PHE A 185 -7.89 1.26 19.55
CA PHE A 185 -7.14 2.49 19.77
C PHE A 185 -5.72 2.32 19.22
N PRO A 186 -5.21 3.31 18.48
CA PRO A 186 -3.82 3.29 18.04
C PRO A 186 -2.86 3.11 19.21
N SER A 187 -1.96 2.17 19.10
CA SER A 187 -1.02 1.85 20.18
C SER A 187 0.43 2.02 19.73
N SER A 188 1.37 2.03 20.68
CA SER A 188 2.81 1.97 20.37
C SER A 188 3.23 0.61 19.79
N ARG A 189 2.34 -0.35 19.85
CA ARG A 189 2.58 -1.74 19.38
C ARG A 189 2.01 -2.02 18.01
N GLY A 190 1.30 -1.05 17.40
CA GLY A 190 0.59 -1.12 16.16
C GLY A 190 -0.91 -1.33 16.32
N ASP A 191 -1.57 -1.50 15.23
CA ASP A 191 -2.99 -1.29 15.13
C ASP A 191 -3.65 -2.48 14.44
N ASP A 192 -4.70 -3.00 15.01
CA ASP A 192 -5.58 -3.94 14.32
C ASP A 192 -6.34 -3.14 13.24
N CYS A 193 -5.92 -3.35 11.99
CA CYS A 193 -6.36 -2.56 10.87
C CYS A 193 -6.41 -3.41 9.59
N PRO A 194 -7.49 -4.16 9.38
CA PRO A 194 -7.74 -4.82 8.10
C PRO A 194 -8.21 -3.83 7.04
N VAL A 195 -8.24 -4.29 5.79
CA VAL A 195 -8.84 -3.56 4.66
C VAL A 195 -10.32 -3.90 4.55
N ALA A 196 -11.16 -2.87 4.56
CA ALA A 196 -12.59 -2.94 4.29
C ALA A 196 -12.95 -2.21 2.99
N VAL A 197 -14.20 -2.31 2.55
CA VAL A 197 -14.67 -1.73 1.30
C VAL A 197 -16.08 -1.15 1.43
N SER A 198 -16.32 -0.06 0.71
CA SER A 198 -17.64 0.51 0.44
C SER A 198 -17.89 0.60 -1.06
N VAL A 199 -19.14 0.49 -1.48
CA VAL A 199 -19.55 0.48 -2.88
C VAL A 199 -20.54 1.60 -3.18
N ALA A 200 -20.46 2.16 -4.39
CA ALA A 200 -21.40 3.16 -4.93
C ALA A 200 -21.62 2.96 -6.42
N ASP A 201 -22.73 3.49 -6.92
CA ASP A 201 -23.03 3.53 -8.37
C ASP A 201 -22.48 4.82 -9.04
N SER A 202 -22.01 5.78 -8.25
CA SER A 202 -21.41 7.05 -8.70
C SER A 202 -20.21 7.39 -7.80
N PRO A 203 -19.20 8.11 -8.31
CA PRO A 203 -18.10 8.61 -7.47
C PRO A 203 -18.59 9.58 -6.38
N ASP A 204 -19.75 10.23 -6.58
CA ASP A 204 -20.39 11.06 -5.55
C ASP A 204 -21.10 10.27 -4.46
N GLY A 205 -21.22 8.95 -4.61
CA GLY A 205 -21.99 8.10 -3.72
C GLY A 205 -23.48 8.01 -4.10
N PRO A 206 -24.40 7.68 -3.16
CA PRO A 206 -24.08 7.38 -1.76
C PRO A 206 -23.25 6.09 -1.60
N TRP A 207 -22.30 6.13 -0.70
CA TRP A 207 -21.42 5.01 -0.40
C TRP A 207 -22.06 4.05 0.60
N THR A 208 -22.11 2.76 0.26
CA THR A 208 -22.67 1.71 1.10
C THR A 208 -21.54 0.82 1.63
N PRO A 209 -21.27 0.83 2.96
CA PRO A 209 -20.30 -0.07 3.56
C PRO A 209 -20.73 -1.53 3.41
N VAL A 210 -19.82 -2.39 2.98
CA VAL A 210 -20.08 -3.83 2.87
C VAL A 210 -19.97 -4.52 4.24
N ASN A 211 -19.32 -3.87 5.21
CA ASN A 211 -19.12 -4.38 6.58
C ASN A 211 -18.40 -5.75 6.64
N GLN A 212 -17.55 -6.00 5.67
CA GLN A 212 -16.66 -7.16 5.65
C GLN A 212 -15.22 -6.73 5.44
N VAL A 213 -14.30 -7.56 5.94
CA VAL A 213 -12.87 -7.43 5.69
C VAL A 213 -12.54 -8.13 4.38
N VAL A 214 -11.93 -7.44 3.44
CA VAL A 214 -11.55 -8.00 2.14
C VAL A 214 -10.13 -8.57 2.13
N ILE A 215 -9.23 -7.97 2.90
CA ILE A 215 -7.90 -8.52 3.17
C ILE A 215 -7.70 -8.58 4.68
N PRO A 216 -7.79 -9.77 5.30
CA PRO A 216 -7.50 -9.94 6.71
C PRO A 216 -5.99 -9.95 6.97
N ASN A 217 -5.59 -9.60 8.18
CA ASN A 217 -4.23 -9.79 8.65
C ASN A 217 -3.82 -11.26 8.49
N GLY A 218 -2.55 -11.50 8.26
CA GLY A 218 -1.97 -12.84 8.30
C GLY A 218 -1.94 -13.42 9.72
N ALA A 219 -1.42 -14.63 9.87
CA ALA A 219 -1.18 -15.20 11.19
C ALA A 219 -0.14 -14.36 11.96
N PRO A 220 -0.17 -14.33 13.30
CA PRO A 220 0.73 -13.48 14.11
C PRO A 220 2.23 -13.67 13.85
N VAL A 221 2.62 -14.79 13.23
CA VAL A 221 4.02 -15.13 12.89
C VAL A 221 4.37 -14.78 11.45
N GLU A 222 3.41 -14.33 10.65
CA GLU A 222 3.60 -13.96 9.26
C GLU A 222 3.98 -12.49 9.12
N TRP A 223 4.61 -12.15 7.99
CA TRP A 223 5.11 -10.79 7.71
C TRP A 223 3.99 -9.73 7.76
N ASP A 224 2.75 -10.07 7.42
CA ASP A 224 1.58 -9.18 7.43
C ASP A 224 0.57 -9.52 8.55
N GLY A 225 1.03 -10.23 9.58
CA GLY A 225 0.19 -10.65 10.71
C GLY A 225 -0.17 -9.52 11.66
N PHE A 226 0.48 -8.37 11.56
CA PHE A 226 0.33 -7.31 12.54
C PHE A 226 -0.70 -6.24 12.12
N SER A 227 -0.56 -5.68 10.93
CA SER A 227 -1.51 -4.74 10.35
C SER A 227 -1.42 -4.74 8.83
N ILE A 228 -2.51 -4.40 8.17
CA ILE A 228 -2.59 -4.21 6.73
C ILE A 228 -3.05 -2.79 6.45
N HIS A 229 -2.20 -2.03 5.77
CA HIS A 229 -2.37 -0.62 5.50
C HIS A 229 -2.34 -0.31 4.00
N ASP A 230 -2.74 0.89 3.63
CA ASP A 230 -2.55 1.52 2.33
C ASP A 230 -3.01 0.65 1.16
N PRO A 231 -4.31 0.24 1.11
CA PRO A 231 -4.83 -0.52 -0.01
C PRO A 231 -4.72 0.30 -1.30
N TYR A 232 -4.22 -0.32 -2.37
CA TYR A 232 -4.04 0.33 -3.66
C TYR A 232 -4.51 -0.60 -4.79
N PRO A 233 -5.75 -0.47 -5.29
CA PRO A 233 -6.29 -1.32 -6.34
C PRO A 233 -5.89 -0.85 -7.74
N LEU A 234 -5.63 -1.80 -8.64
CA LEU A 234 -5.50 -1.62 -10.07
C LEU A 234 -6.23 -2.74 -10.80
N VAL A 235 -6.71 -2.46 -12.00
CA VAL A 235 -7.15 -3.52 -12.93
C VAL A 235 -5.96 -3.89 -13.81
N TYR A 236 -5.54 -5.14 -13.74
CA TYR A 236 -4.40 -5.65 -14.47
C TYR A 236 -4.60 -7.11 -14.84
N ARG A 237 -4.38 -7.48 -16.11
CA ARG A 237 -4.54 -8.84 -16.64
C ARG A 237 -5.93 -9.43 -16.33
N ASP A 238 -6.98 -8.64 -16.58
CA ASP A 238 -8.39 -8.98 -16.34
C ASP A 238 -8.76 -9.30 -14.88
N LYS A 239 -7.89 -8.91 -13.92
CA LYS A 239 -8.09 -9.13 -12.49
C LYS A 239 -7.92 -7.85 -11.70
N ILE A 240 -8.38 -7.87 -10.47
CA ILE A 240 -8.16 -6.80 -9.50
C ILE A 240 -6.91 -7.14 -8.71
N TYR A 241 -5.88 -6.33 -8.88
CA TYR A 241 -4.64 -6.37 -8.13
C TYR A 241 -4.75 -5.36 -7.00
N LEU A 242 -4.87 -5.84 -5.77
CA LEU A 242 -4.96 -5.00 -4.57
C LEU A 242 -3.64 -5.09 -3.82
N TYR A 243 -2.81 -4.06 -3.99
CA TYR A 243 -1.56 -3.91 -3.27
C TYR A 243 -1.85 -3.40 -1.86
N TYR A 244 -1.04 -3.80 -0.89
CA TYR A 244 -1.20 -3.38 0.49
C TYR A 244 0.14 -3.38 1.22
N LYS A 245 0.25 -2.56 2.24
CA LYS A 245 1.44 -2.48 3.10
C LYS A 245 1.20 -3.25 4.39
N SER A 246 2.24 -3.90 4.89
CA SER A 246 2.30 -4.33 6.28
C SER A 246 3.22 -3.44 7.10
N ASP A 247 2.87 -3.23 8.36
CA ASP A 247 3.64 -2.43 9.30
C ASP A 247 4.26 -3.30 10.40
N PHE A 248 5.60 -3.25 10.47
CA PHE A 248 6.40 -3.98 11.45
C PHE A 248 7.03 -3.04 12.46
N ALA A 249 6.27 -2.23 13.11
CA ALA A 249 6.77 -1.20 14.02
C ALA A 249 7.73 -1.69 15.11
N ARG A 250 7.94 -3.02 15.26
CA ARG A 250 8.70 -3.57 16.37
C ARG A 250 9.98 -4.30 16.03
N GLN A 251 10.16 -4.63 14.77
CA GLN A 251 11.30 -5.44 14.40
C GLN A 251 12.36 -4.61 13.68
N ARG A 252 13.56 -4.65 14.20
CA ARG A 252 14.68 -3.87 13.64
C ARG A 252 15.16 -4.40 12.29
N ASN A 253 14.81 -5.63 11.95
CA ASN A 253 15.27 -6.29 10.73
C ASN A 253 14.26 -6.18 9.58
N TRP A 254 12.98 -5.97 9.89
CA TRP A 254 11.96 -5.69 8.91
C TRP A 254 11.60 -4.22 8.93
N VAL A 255 11.44 -3.70 7.76
CA VAL A 255 10.85 -2.40 7.53
C VAL A 255 9.55 -2.63 6.80
N ARG A 256 8.72 -1.62 6.65
CA ARG A 256 7.47 -1.71 5.92
C ARG A 256 7.70 -2.25 4.52
N MET A 257 6.87 -3.22 4.13
CA MET A 257 6.92 -3.89 2.83
C MET A 257 5.53 -3.94 2.22
N GLN A 258 5.47 -4.09 0.90
CA GLN A 258 4.22 -4.21 0.17
C GLN A 258 3.93 -5.66 -0.18
N GLY A 259 2.67 -6.04 -0.09
CA GLY A 259 2.14 -7.28 -0.62
C GLY A 259 1.10 -7.04 -1.71
N LEU A 260 0.66 -8.12 -2.30
CA LEU A 260 -0.37 -8.16 -3.33
C LEU A 260 -1.39 -9.24 -2.97
N ALA A 261 -2.68 -8.90 -3.12
CA ALA A 261 -3.76 -9.87 -3.16
C ALA A 261 -4.56 -9.68 -4.45
N ILE A 262 -5.03 -10.77 -5.05
CA ILE A 262 -5.65 -10.77 -6.38
C ILE A 262 -7.05 -11.37 -6.28
N ALA A 263 -8.03 -10.77 -6.96
CA ALA A 263 -9.39 -11.27 -7.06
C ALA A 263 -9.97 -11.06 -8.46
N ASP A 264 -11.02 -11.82 -8.76
CA ASP A 264 -11.86 -11.63 -9.96
C ASP A 264 -13.08 -10.74 -9.68
N ASP A 265 -13.38 -10.48 -8.41
CA ASP A 265 -14.48 -9.65 -7.94
C ASP A 265 -14.02 -8.62 -6.91
N PRO A 266 -14.53 -7.37 -6.94
CA PRO A 266 -14.14 -6.32 -6.00
C PRO A 266 -14.42 -6.64 -4.52
N LEU A 267 -15.35 -7.53 -4.25
CA LEU A 267 -15.66 -7.99 -2.89
C LEU A 267 -14.89 -9.26 -2.50
N GLY A 268 -14.03 -9.76 -3.39
CA GLY A 268 -13.22 -10.95 -3.17
C GLY A 268 -13.89 -12.28 -3.55
N PRO A 269 -13.35 -13.42 -3.10
CA PRO A 269 -12.21 -13.51 -2.19
C PRO A 269 -10.91 -13.02 -2.81
N PHE A 270 -10.14 -12.25 -2.04
CA PHE A 270 -8.80 -11.86 -2.41
C PHE A 270 -7.79 -12.90 -1.94
N GLU A 271 -7.02 -13.43 -2.87
CA GLU A 271 -5.96 -14.39 -2.60
C GLU A 271 -4.60 -13.67 -2.52
N LYS A 272 -3.95 -13.74 -1.36
CA LYS A 272 -2.60 -13.19 -1.17
C LYS A 272 -1.60 -13.90 -2.08
N HIS A 273 -0.76 -13.13 -2.75
CA HIS A 273 0.20 -13.68 -3.69
C HIS A 273 1.28 -14.50 -2.97
N PRO A 274 1.63 -15.71 -3.45
CA PRO A 274 2.56 -16.61 -2.75
C PRO A 274 4.01 -16.10 -2.66
N LEU A 275 4.38 -15.09 -3.45
CA LEU A 275 5.69 -14.45 -3.40
C LEU A 275 5.75 -13.23 -2.47
N ASN A 276 4.64 -12.90 -1.77
CA ASN A 276 4.65 -11.80 -0.82
C ASN A 276 5.77 -11.96 0.23
N PRO A 277 6.39 -10.85 0.65
CA PRO A 277 6.21 -9.47 0.19
C PRO A 277 6.87 -9.22 -1.19
N ILE A 278 6.32 -8.29 -1.98
CA ILE A 278 6.73 -8.07 -3.38
C ILE A 278 7.49 -6.76 -3.62
N ILE A 279 7.44 -5.82 -2.69
CA ILE A 279 8.27 -4.61 -2.68
C ILE A 279 8.93 -4.49 -1.32
N ASN A 280 10.26 -4.35 -1.31
CA ASN A 280 11.08 -4.34 -0.10
C ASN A 280 11.20 -2.94 0.48
N SER A 281 10.12 -2.22 0.52
CA SER A 281 10.05 -0.88 1.10
C SER A 281 8.64 -0.35 0.95
N GLY A 282 8.46 0.84 1.42
CA GLY A 282 7.29 1.62 1.07
C GLY A 282 6.33 1.83 2.22
N HIS A 283 6.09 3.08 2.41
CA HIS A 283 5.03 3.63 3.20
C HIS A 283 4.25 4.51 2.24
N GLU A 284 2.98 4.17 2.01
CA GLU A 284 2.14 4.90 1.07
C GLU A 284 2.68 4.79 -0.37
N THR A 285 2.98 3.57 -0.80
CA THR A 285 3.49 3.28 -2.14
C THR A 285 2.42 3.57 -3.19
N THR A 286 2.83 4.23 -4.25
CA THR A 286 1.96 4.58 -5.39
C THR A 286 2.26 3.65 -6.55
N LEU A 287 1.23 3.11 -7.19
CA LEU A 287 1.40 2.24 -8.34
C LEU A 287 0.58 2.73 -9.54
N PHE A 288 1.09 2.51 -10.75
CA PHE A 288 0.40 2.87 -11.98
C PHE A 288 0.83 2.00 -13.15
N PRO A 289 -0.05 1.74 -14.13
CA PRO A 289 0.32 1.08 -15.37
C PRO A 289 1.36 1.91 -16.15
N PHE A 290 2.43 1.25 -16.58
CA PHE A 290 3.48 1.85 -17.39
C PHE A 290 4.01 0.82 -18.38
N MET A 291 4.04 1.16 -19.67
CA MET A 291 4.37 0.21 -20.73
C MET A 291 3.58 -1.11 -20.54
N HIS A 292 4.24 -2.25 -20.56
CA HIS A 292 3.61 -3.58 -20.44
C HIS A 292 3.46 -4.07 -19.00
N GLY A 293 3.74 -3.25 -18.00
CA GLY A 293 3.77 -3.64 -16.60
C GLY A 293 3.21 -2.57 -15.67
N ILE A 294 3.66 -2.62 -14.43
CA ILE A 294 3.28 -1.71 -13.37
C ILE A 294 4.55 -1.05 -12.82
N ALA A 295 4.54 0.28 -12.74
CA ALA A 295 5.53 1.07 -12.04
C ALA A 295 5.08 1.39 -10.62
N ALA A 296 6.04 1.56 -9.70
CA ALA A 296 5.81 1.90 -8.30
C ALA A 296 6.72 3.03 -7.85
N LEU A 297 6.15 4.04 -7.21
CA LEU A 297 6.90 5.05 -6.45
C LEU A 297 7.06 4.55 -5.02
N VAL A 298 8.29 4.23 -4.63
CA VAL A 298 8.62 3.65 -3.33
C VAL A 298 9.32 4.71 -2.50
N ILE A 299 8.55 5.39 -1.64
CA ILE A 299 8.99 6.67 -1.09
C ILE A 299 9.92 6.56 0.11
N LYS A 300 9.52 5.88 1.17
CA LYS A 300 10.29 5.86 2.44
C LYS A 300 9.96 4.65 3.29
N ASP A 301 10.62 4.59 4.45
CA ASP A 301 10.40 3.57 5.47
C ASP A 301 10.70 2.15 4.99
N GLY A 302 11.84 1.97 4.35
CA GLY A 302 12.25 0.66 3.88
C GLY A 302 13.67 0.63 3.35
N ASN A 303 14.09 -0.54 2.91
CA ASN A 303 15.43 -0.75 2.40
C ASN A 303 15.69 -0.05 1.06
N GLU A 304 14.66 0.08 0.23
CA GLU A 304 14.77 0.57 -1.15
C GLU A 304 13.96 1.86 -1.35
N HIS A 305 13.95 2.72 -0.33
CA HIS A 305 13.24 4.00 -0.37
C HIS A 305 13.81 4.95 -1.42
N PHE A 306 12.98 5.89 -1.89
CA PHE A 306 13.27 6.84 -2.97
C PHE A 306 13.63 6.16 -4.30
N THR A 307 13.06 5.00 -4.55
CA THR A 307 13.21 4.29 -5.81
C THR A 307 11.91 4.31 -6.61
N ILE A 308 12.04 4.35 -7.93
CA ILE A 308 10.97 4.00 -8.84
C ILE A 308 11.26 2.59 -9.29
N GLN A 309 10.29 1.70 -9.11
CA GLN A 309 10.43 0.29 -9.44
C GLN A 309 9.45 -0.09 -10.55
N TYR A 310 9.75 -1.16 -11.27
CA TYR A 310 8.94 -1.65 -12.38
C TYR A 310 8.85 -3.17 -12.36
N ALA A 311 7.66 -3.69 -12.60
CA ALA A 311 7.39 -5.11 -12.73
C ALA A 311 6.54 -5.37 -13.97
N GLU A 312 7.06 -6.13 -14.94
CA GLU A 312 6.30 -6.52 -16.12
C GLU A 312 5.12 -7.43 -15.77
N ASP A 313 5.25 -8.22 -14.71
CA ASP A 313 4.20 -9.12 -14.21
C ASP A 313 3.33 -8.51 -13.08
N GLY A 314 3.69 -7.32 -12.59
CA GLY A 314 3.06 -6.68 -11.44
C GLY A 314 3.44 -7.29 -10.09
N VAL A 315 4.45 -8.17 -10.05
CA VAL A 315 4.88 -8.93 -8.87
C VAL A 315 6.37 -8.79 -8.60
N ASN A 316 7.18 -9.01 -9.63
CA ASN A 316 8.64 -9.03 -9.52
C ASN A 316 9.21 -7.65 -9.86
N PHE A 317 9.13 -6.74 -8.89
CA PHE A 317 9.58 -5.36 -9.03
C PHE A 317 11.10 -5.26 -9.03
N GLU A 318 11.64 -4.66 -10.10
CA GLU A 318 13.04 -4.28 -10.20
C GLU A 318 13.20 -2.78 -10.02
N ILE A 319 14.32 -2.34 -9.42
CA ILE A 319 14.59 -0.91 -9.30
C ILE A 319 14.93 -0.36 -10.69
N ALA A 320 14.09 0.53 -11.19
CA ALA A 320 14.28 1.19 -12.48
C ALA A 320 15.05 2.50 -12.36
N ALA A 321 14.74 3.30 -11.33
CA ALA A 321 15.38 4.58 -11.11
C ALA A 321 15.43 4.95 -9.63
N ILE A 322 16.24 5.93 -9.33
CA ILE A 322 16.39 6.52 -8.01
C ILE A 322 16.11 8.00 -8.15
N THR A 323 15.31 8.55 -7.25
CA THR A 323 14.88 9.93 -7.33
C THR A 323 14.89 10.60 -5.97
N GLU A 324 14.89 11.93 -5.94
CA GLU A 324 14.81 12.72 -4.74
C GLU A 324 13.45 13.43 -4.64
N LEU A 325 13.06 13.81 -3.45
CA LEU A 325 11.85 14.58 -3.18
C LEU A 325 10.56 13.93 -3.74
N MET A 326 10.50 12.62 -3.74
CA MET A 326 9.32 11.87 -4.12
C MET A 326 8.09 12.28 -3.28
N PRO A 327 6.88 12.35 -3.85
CA PRO A 327 5.68 12.75 -3.12
C PRO A 327 5.32 11.75 -2.02
N THR A 328 5.03 12.26 -0.81
CA THR A 328 4.54 11.44 0.30
C THR A 328 3.06 11.14 0.09
N ALA A 329 2.67 9.86 0.19
CA ALA A 329 1.33 9.40 -0.16
C ALA A 329 0.90 9.95 -1.53
N GLY A 330 1.73 9.70 -2.53
CA GLY A 330 1.48 10.18 -3.88
C GLY A 330 0.23 9.52 -4.45
N ALA A 331 -0.72 10.34 -4.86
CA ALA A 331 -2.00 9.95 -5.43
C ALA A 331 -2.11 10.55 -6.83
N PRO A 332 -1.49 9.93 -7.83
CA PRO A 332 -1.49 10.46 -9.18
C PRO A 332 -2.87 10.39 -9.83
N TYR A 333 -3.06 11.23 -10.83
CA TYR A 333 -4.06 10.98 -11.83
C TYR A 333 -3.58 9.82 -12.71
N VAL A 334 -4.28 8.69 -12.64
CA VAL A 334 -3.92 7.45 -13.34
C VAL A 334 -5.01 7.09 -14.35
N PRO A 335 -4.94 7.61 -15.60
CA PRO A 335 -6.00 7.40 -16.58
C PRO A 335 -6.20 5.91 -16.95
N ASP A 336 -5.17 5.10 -16.81
CA ASP A 336 -5.17 3.68 -17.18
C ASP A 336 -5.43 2.72 -16.00
N ALA A 337 -5.74 3.25 -14.80
CA ALA A 337 -5.84 2.42 -13.59
C ALA A 337 -6.88 1.28 -13.67
N PHE A 338 -7.94 1.46 -14.47
CA PHE A 338 -9.08 0.55 -14.53
C PHE A 338 -9.39 0.03 -15.94
N THR A 339 -8.56 0.38 -16.92
CA THR A 339 -8.83 0.06 -18.33
C THR A 339 -8.32 -1.30 -18.76
N ASN A 340 -7.64 -2.03 -17.87
CA ASN A 340 -6.96 -3.28 -18.21
C ASN A 340 -6.05 -3.14 -19.44
N THR A 341 -5.38 -2.00 -19.56
CA THR A 341 -4.54 -1.72 -20.70
C THR A 341 -3.36 -2.69 -20.77
N SER A 342 -3.03 -3.10 -21.98
CA SER A 342 -1.79 -3.85 -22.26
C SER A 342 -0.57 -2.94 -22.41
N TYR A 343 -0.78 -1.62 -22.42
CA TYR A 343 0.26 -0.60 -22.56
C TYR A 343 -0.12 0.67 -21.81
N GLY A 344 0.39 0.80 -20.59
CA GLY A 344 0.10 1.94 -19.71
C GLY A 344 0.90 3.18 -20.10
N LYS A 345 0.27 4.33 -20.01
CA LYS A 345 0.84 5.63 -20.41
C LYS A 345 1.63 6.32 -19.30
N GLY A 346 1.50 5.83 -18.06
CA GLY A 346 2.14 6.43 -16.89
C GLY A 346 1.37 7.61 -16.33
N VAL A 347 2.08 8.52 -15.63
CA VAL A 347 1.48 9.61 -14.87
C VAL A 347 2.28 10.91 -15.02
N THR A 348 1.59 12.05 -14.92
CA THR A 348 2.20 13.38 -15.06
C THR A 348 1.96 14.29 -13.86
N TRP A 349 0.97 14.02 -13.05
CA TRP A 349 0.65 14.81 -11.87
C TRP A 349 -0.23 14.02 -10.89
N GLY A 350 -0.36 14.54 -9.69
CA GLY A 350 -1.24 14.01 -8.67
C GLY A 350 -1.30 14.89 -7.44
N ILE A 351 -1.99 14.37 -6.42
CA ILE A 351 -2.09 14.98 -5.10
C ILE A 351 -1.23 14.17 -4.12
N CYS A 352 -0.63 14.83 -3.16
CA CYS A 352 0.11 14.17 -2.07
C CYS A 352 -0.13 14.92 -0.78
N HIS A 353 0.27 14.34 0.35
CA HIS A 353 0.28 15.10 1.58
C HIS A 353 1.67 15.61 1.94
N ASN A 354 1.71 16.72 2.68
CA ASN A 354 2.94 17.28 3.25
C ASN A 354 2.71 17.55 4.74
N ILE A 355 3.67 17.13 5.58
CA ILE A 355 3.58 17.23 7.05
C ILE A 355 4.43 18.37 7.63
N LYS A 356 4.86 19.33 6.81
CA LYS A 356 5.86 20.32 7.24
C LYS A 356 5.28 21.59 7.84
N VAL A 357 3.98 21.83 7.76
CA VAL A 357 3.38 23.02 8.34
C VAL A 357 2.98 22.74 9.79
N LYS A 358 3.75 23.24 10.73
CA LYS A 358 3.57 23.02 12.19
C LYS A 358 3.43 21.53 12.59
N GLY A 359 3.95 20.60 11.77
CA GLY A 359 3.85 19.17 12.03
C GLY A 359 2.50 18.53 11.63
N HIS A 360 1.62 19.24 10.94
CA HIS A 360 0.31 18.75 10.53
C HIS A 360 0.24 18.55 9.01
N SER A 361 -0.54 17.55 8.60
CA SER A 361 -0.65 17.16 7.20
C SER A 361 -1.57 18.09 6.42
N LEU A 362 -1.13 18.48 5.24
CA LEU A 362 -1.89 19.23 4.25
C LEU A 362 -1.75 18.59 2.86
N LEU A 363 -2.72 18.78 1.99
CA LEU A 363 -2.68 18.30 0.61
C LEU A 363 -1.95 19.31 -0.28
N MET A 364 -1.16 18.77 -1.23
CA MET A 364 -0.45 19.52 -2.26
C MET A 364 -0.56 18.80 -3.60
N ARG A 365 -0.42 19.52 -4.68
CA ARG A 365 -0.22 18.95 -6.01
C ARG A 365 1.26 18.68 -6.22
N PHE A 366 1.57 17.55 -6.84
CA PHE A 366 2.87 17.30 -7.45
C PHE A 366 2.71 17.14 -8.97
N ASP A 367 3.72 17.56 -9.71
CA ASP A 367 3.87 17.32 -11.14
C ASP A 367 5.16 16.53 -11.36
N CYS A 368 5.16 15.64 -12.35
CA CYS A 368 6.28 14.77 -12.73
C CYS A 368 6.23 14.46 -14.23
N ASP A 369 7.29 13.87 -14.75
CA ASP A 369 7.34 13.34 -16.12
C ASP A 369 7.63 11.83 -16.06
N LEU A 370 6.61 11.07 -15.66
CA LEU A 370 6.59 9.61 -15.65
C LEU A 370 5.56 9.09 -16.66
N SER A 371 5.50 9.75 -17.82
CA SER A 371 4.59 9.45 -18.92
C SER A 371 5.37 9.21 -20.21
N LEU A 372 4.80 8.37 -21.08
CA LEU A 372 5.32 8.15 -22.43
C LEU A 372 4.83 9.19 -23.44
N GLU A 373 3.88 10.06 -23.05
CA GLU A 373 3.27 11.06 -23.93
C GLU A 373 3.85 12.46 -23.73
N ILE A 374 4.43 12.72 -22.58
CA ILE A 374 5.00 14.03 -22.22
C ILE A 374 6.48 13.85 -21.99
N ASP A 375 7.25 14.75 -22.58
CA ASP A 375 8.68 14.85 -22.37
C ASP A 375 9.00 16.26 -21.86
N ASP A 376 9.25 16.39 -20.55
CA ASP A 376 9.78 17.60 -19.91
C ASP A 376 11.26 17.38 -19.58
N PRO A 377 12.18 17.82 -20.45
CA PRO A 377 13.62 17.66 -20.22
C PRO A 377 14.07 18.23 -18.86
N GLY A 378 13.39 19.24 -18.35
CA GLY A 378 13.68 19.82 -17.04
C GLY A 378 13.41 18.85 -15.86
N MET A 379 12.44 17.96 -16.03
CA MET A 379 12.12 16.90 -15.05
C MET A 379 13.08 15.70 -15.14
N LYS A 380 13.77 15.53 -16.25
CA LYS A 380 14.72 14.44 -16.47
C LYS A 380 16.15 14.75 -16.02
N VAL A 381 16.43 15.99 -15.63
CA VAL A 381 17.75 16.38 -15.10
C VAL A 381 17.87 15.89 -13.67
N HIS A 382 18.78 14.97 -13.43
CA HIS A 382 19.01 14.43 -12.09
C HIS A 382 20.34 14.91 -11.49
N LYS A 383 20.35 15.04 -10.17
CA LYS A 383 21.57 15.15 -9.38
C LYS A 383 21.71 13.86 -8.60
N TYR A 384 22.61 13.05 -9.04
CA TYR A 384 22.80 11.75 -8.44
C TYR A 384 24.01 11.74 -7.52
N THR A 385 23.79 11.40 -6.27
CA THR A 385 24.86 11.14 -5.30
C THR A 385 24.77 9.69 -4.90
N TYR A 386 25.80 8.93 -5.21
CA TYR A 386 25.89 7.52 -4.86
C TYR A 386 26.22 7.40 -3.36
N LEU A 387 25.21 7.18 -2.56
CA LEU A 387 25.33 6.91 -1.13
C LEU A 387 24.52 5.64 -0.82
N PRO A 388 25.17 4.52 -0.54
CA PRO A 388 24.46 3.27 -0.21
C PRO A 388 23.44 3.42 0.91
N GLU A 389 23.73 4.24 1.92
CA GLU A 389 22.85 4.53 3.04
C GLU A 389 21.55 5.24 2.63
N PHE A 390 21.54 5.87 1.48
CA PHE A 390 20.34 6.51 0.95
C PHE A 390 19.28 5.49 0.53
N TYR A 391 19.71 4.32 0.09
CA TYR A 391 18.84 3.22 -0.34
C TYR A 391 18.50 2.25 0.76
N TYR A 392 19.43 2.05 1.66
CA TYR A 392 19.33 1.05 2.71
C TYR A 392 19.26 1.72 4.07
N GLN A 393 18.19 1.45 4.81
CA GLN A 393 18.03 1.90 6.19
C GLN A 393 17.99 0.69 7.13
N HIS A 394 16.88 0.50 7.79
CA HIS A 394 16.67 -0.61 8.71
C HIS A 394 16.28 -1.88 7.95
N GLY A 395 16.47 -3.03 8.56
CA GLY A 395 16.04 -4.31 8.01
C GLY A 395 16.98 -4.90 6.95
N LEU A 396 18.20 -4.41 6.86
CA LEU A 396 19.19 -4.93 5.92
C LEU A 396 19.56 -6.39 6.23
N SER A 397 19.66 -7.22 5.17
CA SER A 397 20.29 -8.53 5.25
C SER A 397 21.79 -8.40 5.54
N LYS A 398 22.42 -9.51 5.93
CA LYS A 398 23.87 -9.55 6.14
C LYS A 398 24.64 -9.13 4.88
N ALA A 399 24.26 -9.67 3.71
CA ALA A 399 24.92 -9.35 2.44
C ALA A 399 24.78 -7.86 2.07
N GLN A 400 23.62 -7.24 2.31
CA GLN A 400 23.42 -5.83 2.10
C GLN A 400 24.30 -4.97 3.02
N ARG A 401 24.41 -5.31 4.30
CA ARG A 401 25.28 -4.59 5.25
C ARG A 401 26.75 -4.68 4.84
N GLU A 402 27.24 -5.87 4.49
CA GLU A 402 28.62 -6.08 4.04
C GLU A 402 28.95 -5.28 2.80
N ARG A 403 28.01 -5.20 1.83
CA ARG A 403 28.17 -4.40 0.62
C ARG A 403 28.23 -2.90 0.91
N ILE A 404 27.35 -2.38 1.75
CA ILE A 404 27.36 -0.97 2.16
C ILE A 404 28.68 -0.61 2.85
N GLU A 405 29.14 -1.47 3.74
CA GLU A 405 30.42 -1.25 4.43
C GLU A 405 31.59 -1.24 3.47
N ALA A 406 31.65 -2.17 2.52
CA ALA A 406 32.68 -2.19 1.48
C ALA A 406 32.68 -0.93 0.61
N GLU A 407 31.47 -0.46 0.21
CA GLU A 407 31.35 0.75 -0.61
C GLU A 407 31.73 2.02 0.19
N ASN A 408 31.33 2.12 1.43
CA ASN A 408 31.72 3.22 2.30
C ASN A 408 33.23 3.28 2.53
N GLN A 409 33.90 2.12 2.59
CA GLN A 409 35.35 2.05 2.67
C GLN A 409 36.02 2.53 1.37
N ARG A 410 35.46 2.13 0.20
CA ARG A 410 35.93 2.59 -1.09
C ARG A 410 35.83 4.11 -1.22
N LEU A 411 34.67 4.70 -0.89
CA LEU A 411 34.42 6.14 -0.96
C LEU A 411 35.30 6.98 -0.02
N LYS A 412 35.82 6.38 1.06
CA LYS A 412 36.77 7.06 1.96
C LYS A 412 38.20 7.07 1.44
N ASN A 413 38.52 6.19 0.49
CA ASN A 413 39.87 6.02 -0.04
C ASN A 413 40.05 6.74 -1.39
N ASP A 414 38.97 7.15 -2.02
CA ASP A 414 38.91 8.01 -3.22
C ASP A 414 38.84 9.49 -2.80
#